data_6f8009eaf2889e5a4b21c0907ec8178a
#
_entry.id   6f8009eaf2889e5a4b21c0907ec8178a
#
_cell.length_a   1.000
_cell.length_b   1.000
_cell.length_c   1.000
_cell.angle_alpha   90.00
_cell.angle_beta   90.00
_cell.angle_gamma   90.00
#
_symmetry.space_group_name_H-M   'P 1'
#
loop_
_entity.id
_entity.type
_entity.pdbx_description
1 polymer ?
#
loop_
_entity_poly.entity_id
_entity_poly.type
_entity_poly.pdbx_seq_one_letter_code
_entity_poly.pdbx_strand_id
1 'polypeptide(L)'
;ACMRRYAIAAVLLLAATLVFATGSQEAGAGSQDAPTLDVWAVTAAEVPIDFESLGTWIEVEERTGVDLEWDIVSAGTKDQEFNLLMASGELPDVVAYYEGQGGFGAVNRFGEEGAFLPLQDLIEEHAPSLQAVLLEDELVREAITAQDGNIYIVPMMSAINAARGWYIRYDWLDKLGLDVPTTTDELYDVLVAFRDEDPNGNGEADEIPMVFRRRGDDAFYNIMAFAYAFDADMEWVVREGGQVVYGPSESQYQDYLSYINMLYAEGLIDQEILTRSGNPRTEMFSTNRAGAIHDWFASTADLNDTLAGDIAGFDLRHMPPPVGTADSPYTRIQMSTVRNDGGWSITTSNPDPVATIRMMDFIYSAEGMLLTNFGIEGETYTVVDGKPVYTETITDNPEGLGMHEALVTHGMQWKIGMRQSVDYEGQFANEIAFQARNDYME
;
A
#
# COMPACT_ATOMS: atom_id res chain seq x y z
N ALA A 1 -90.10 -13.80 -30.95
CA ALA A 1 -90.52 -12.44 -31.34
C ALA A 1 -89.37 -11.47 -31.30
N CYS A 2 -89.20 -10.87 -32.45
CA CYS A 2 -88.59 -9.58 -32.65
C CYS A 2 -87.10 -9.35 -32.56
N MET A 3 -86.57 -9.37 -33.72
CA MET A 3 -85.33 -8.74 -34.16
C MET A 3 -85.14 -7.32 -33.67
N ARG A 4 -83.87 -6.97 -33.47
CA ARG A 4 -83.33 -5.72 -34.03
C ARG A 4 -81.78 -5.76 -34.07
N ARG A 5 -81.33 -5.49 -35.30
CA ARG A 5 -80.00 -5.27 -35.79
C ARG A 5 -79.45 -3.97 -35.18
N TYR A 6 -78.21 -3.97 -34.77
CA TYR A 6 -77.35 -2.76 -34.86
C TYR A 6 -75.93 -3.19 -35.24
N ALA A 7 -75.55 -2.61 -36.39
CA ALA A 7 -74.22 -2.62 -36.90
C ALA A 7 -73.33 -1.71 -36.04
N ILE A 8 -72.22 -2.21 -35.66
CA ILE A 8 -71.14 -1.38 -35.04
C ILE A 8 -69.92 -1.47 -35.94
N ALA A 9 -69.48 -0.30 -36.36
CA ALA A 9 -68.37 -0.06 -37.21
C ALA A 9 -67.05 -0.49 -36.51
N ALA A 10 -66.24 -1.25 -37.27
CA ALA A 10 -64.90 -1.57 -36.88
C ALA A 10 -64.00 -0.33 -37.08
N VAL A 11 -63.54 0.25 -35.96
CA VAL A 11 -62.47 1.23 -36.01
C VAL A 11 -61.15 0.44 -35.89
N LEU A 12 -60.45 0.38 -37.03
CA LEU A 12 -59.08 -0.12 -37.08
C LEU A 12 -58.14 0.91 -36.40
N LEU A 13 -57.75 0.66 -35.16
CA LEU A 13 -56.58 1.31 -34.53
C LEU A 13 -55.34 0.58 -35.02
N LEU A 14 -54.60 1.20 -35.96
CA LEU A 14 -53.23 0.82 -36.26
C LEU A 14 -52.34 1.22 -35.07
N ALA A 15 -52.05 0.28 -34.19
CA ALA A 15 -50.93 0.42 -33.24
C ALA A 15 -49.63 0.17 -34.02
N ALA A 16 -48.91 1.24 -34.31
CA ALA A 16 -47.52 1.15 -34.79
C ALA A 16 -46.63 0.71 -33.62
N THR A 17 -46.34 -0.57 -33.55
CA THR A 17 -45.27 -1.09 -32.72
C THR A 17 -43.95 -0.70 -33.36
N LEU A 18 -43.32 0.32 -32.81
CA LEU A 18 -41.89 0.58 -33.02
C LEU A 18 -41.12 -0.60 -32.42
N VAL A 19 -40.74 -1.54 -33.27
CA VAL A 19 -39.72 -2.53 -32.95
C VAL A 19 -38.41 -1.78 -32.98
N PHE A 20 -37.90 -1.44 -31.80
CA PHE A 20 -36.49 -1.19 -31.63
C PHE A 20 -35.78 -2.52 -31.88
N ALA A 21 -35.24 -2.69 -33.06
CA ALA A 21 -34.23 -3.68 -33.32
C ALA A 21 -32.97 -3.22 -32.55
N THR A 22 -32.82 -3.66 -31.32
CA THR A 22 -31.51 -3.78 -30.73
C THR A 22 -30.81 -4.84 -31.56
N GLY A 23 -29.99 -4.38 -32.48
CA GLY A 23 -29.01 -5.23 -33.11
C GLY A 23 -28.00 -5.61 -32.02
N SER A 24 -28.26 -6.67 -31.28
CA SER A 24 -27.20 -7.47 -30.76
C SER A 24 -26.47 -8.03 -31.97
N GLN A 25 -25.40 -7.36 -32.33
CA GLN A 25 -24.34 -7.98 -33.09
C GLN A 25 -23.83 -9.08 -32.18
N GLU A 26 -24.35 -10.30 -32.33
CA GLU A 26 -23.63 -11.49 -31.98
C GLU A 26 -22.37 -11.44 -32.86
N ALA A 27 -21.31 -10.86 -32.29
CA ALA A 27 -19.96 -11.20 -32.68
C ALA A 27 -19.90 -12.71 -32.55
N GLY A 28 -19.81 -13.41 -33.66
CA GLY A 28 -19.56 -14.83 -33.70
C GLY A 28 -18.30 -15.06 -32.89
N ALA A 29 -18.45 -15.57 -31.68
CA ALA A 29 -17.40 -16.19 -30.92
C ALA A 29 -16.97 -17.41 -31.73
N GLY A 30 -15.99 -17.24 -32.60
CA GLY A 30 -15.07 -18.29 -32.85
C GLY A 30 -14.45 -18.57 -31.47
N SER A 31 -14.49 -19.77 -30.99
CA SER A 31 -13.68 -20.22 -29.86
C SER A 31 -12.22 -20.10 -30.29
N GLN A 32 -11.62 -18.92 -30.18
CA GLN A 32 -10.21 -18.82 -29.89
C GLN A 32 -10.13 -19.26 -28.43
N ASP A 33 -9.34 -20.30 -28.19
CA ASP A 33 -8.97 -20.66 -26.83
C ASP A 33 -8.48 -19.36 -26.14
N ALA A 34 -8.91 -19.14 -24.92
CA ALA A 34 -8.46 -17.99 -24.14
C ALA A 34 -6.93 -17.92 -24.19
N PRO A 35 -6.32 -16.73 -24.34
CA PRO A 35 -4.86 -16.66 -24.26
C PRO A 35 -4.43 -17.05 -22.87
N THR A 36 -3.52 -18.03 -22.77
CA THR A 36 -2.87 -18.43 -21.52
C THR A 36 -1.59 -17.63 -21.39
N LEU A 37 -1.35 -17.05 -20.25
CA LEU A 37 -0.15 -16.26 -19.94
C LEU A 37 0.65 -16.90 -18.81
N ASP A 38 1.93 -17.11 -19.04
CA ASP A 38 2.89 -17.50 -18.02
C ASP A 38 3.23 -16.28 -17.15
N VAL A 39 2.91 -16.35 -15.86
CA VAL A 39 3.10 -15.24 -14.89
C VAL A 39 4.12 -15.63 -13.83
N TRP A 40 5.29 -15.02 -13.87
CA TRP A 40 6.25 -15.11 -12.77
C TRP A 40 5.89 -14.08 -11.69
N ALA A 41 5.65 -14.55 -10.45
CA ALA A 41 5.24 -13.69 -9.35
C ALA A 41 5.87 -14.10 -8.02
N VAL A 42 5.94 -13.15 -7.07
CA VAL A 42 6.43 -13.39 -5.71
C VAL A 42 5.29 -13.36 -4.72
N THR A 43 5.11 -14.43 -3.97
CA THR A 43 4.11 -14.45 -2.89
C THR A 43 4.60 -13.72 -1.65
N ALA A 44 3.69 -12.97 -1.01
CA ALA A 44 3.90 -12.41 0.31
C ALA A 44 3.53 -13.40 1.44
N ALA A 45 2.93 -14.55 1.10
CA ALA A 45 2.52 -15.55 2.08
C ALA A 45 3.72 -16.33 2.62
N GLU A 46 3.65 -16.68 3.90
CA GLU A 46 4.58 -17.61 4.54
C GLU A 46 4.16 -19.07 4.35
N VAL A 47 2.90 -19.31 3.97
CA VAL A 47 2.32 -20.62 3.70
C VAL A 47 2.26 -20.90 2.19
N PRO A 48 2.40 -22.16 1.75
CA PRO A 48 2.21 -22.50 0.35
C PRO A 48 0.79 -22.18 -0.12
N ILE A 49 0.67 -21.46 -1.23
CA ILE A 49 -0.61 -21.09 -1.84
C ILE A 49 -0.61 -21.59 -3.28
N ASP A 50 -1.68 -22.23 -3.65
CA ASP A 50 -1.99 -22.58 -5.03
C ASP A 50 -2.80 -21.43 -5.67
N PHE A 51 -2.13 -20.59 -6.44
CA PHE A 51 -2.73 -19.43 -7.07
C PHE A 51 -3.83 -19.76 -8.07
N GLU A 52 -3.74 -20.90 -8.74
CA GLU A 52 -4.75 -21.37 -9.70
C GLU A 52 -6.09 -21.71 -9.02
N SER A 53 -6.07 -21.97 -7.71
CA SER A 53 -7.27 -22.26 -6.93
C SER A 53 -7.89 -21.04 -6.25
N LEU A 54 -7.28 -19.86 -6.34
CA LEU A 54 -7.73 -18.67 -5.64
C LEU A 54 -8.92 -18.00 -6.36
N GLY A 55 -10.07 -17.92 -5.66
CA GLY A 55 -11.32 -17.38 -6.20
C GLY A 55 -11.17 -15.99 -6.84
N THR A 56 -10.36 -15.11 -6.25
CA THR A 56 -10.08 -13.78 -6.80
C THR A 56 -9.47 -13.85 -8.21
N TRP A 57 -8.49 -14.74 -8.42
CA TRP A 57 -7.81 -14.88 -9.72
C TRP A 57 -8.67 -15.61 -10.74
N ILE A 58 -9.43 -16.64 -10.32
CA ILE A 58 -10.44 -17.31 -11.18
C ILE A 58 -11.45 -16.28 -11.70
N GLU A 59 -11.93 -15.36 -10.86
CA GLU A 59 -12.82 -14.27 -11.29
C GLU A 59 -12.14 -13.28 -12.26
N VAL A 60 -10.84 -13.00 -12.09
CA VAL A 60 -10.08 -12.19 -13.05
C VAL A 60 -10.04 -12.88 -14.42
N GLU A 61 -9.72 -14.17 -14.45
CA GLU A 61 -9.68 -14.98 -15.68
C GLU A 61 -11.05 -15.02 -16.38
N GLU A 62 -12.12 -15.32 -15.63
CA GLU A 62 -13.48 -15.38 -16.17
C GLU A 62 -13.95 -14.05 -16.77
N ARG A 63 -13.59 -12.92 -16.12
CA ARG A 63 -14.02 -11.58 -16.57
C ARG A 63 -13.18 -11.01 -17.70
N THR A 64 -11.92 -11.40 -17.77
CA THR A 64 -11.00 -10.89 -18.79
C THR A 64 -10.87 -11.82 -20.00
N GLY A 65 -11.19 -13.11 -19.82
CA GLY A 65 -10.98 -14.15 -20.83
C GLY A 65 -9.49 -14.43 -21.07
N VAL A 66 -8.67 -14.26 -20.04
CA VAL A 66 -7.22 -14.56 -20.04
C VAL A 66 -6.94 -15.58 -18.96
N ASP A 67 -6.42 -16.74 -19.32
CA ASP A 67 -5.99 -17.78 -18.38
C ASP A 67 -4.58 -17.48 -17.86
N LEU A 68 -4.30 -17.76 -16.58
CA LEU A 68 -3.03 -17.45 -15.93
C LEU A 68 -2.37 -18.74 -15.42
N GLU A 69 -1.16 -19.02 -15.88
CA GLU A 69 -0.29 -20.06 -15.33
C GLU A 69 0.77 -19.40 -14.44
N TRP A 70 0.75 -19.73 -13.13
CA TRP A 70 1.55 -19.06 -12.13
C TRP A 70 2.84 -19.77 -11.79
N ASP A 71 3.98 -19.12 -12.00
CA ASP A 71 5.28 -19.51 -11.43
C ASP A 71 5.56 -18.65 -10.18
N ILE A 72 5.27 -19.22 -9.00
CA ILE A 72 5.31 -18.52 -7.74
C ILE A 72 6.61 -18.72 -7.01
N VAL A 73 7.33 -17.65 -6.80
CA VAL A 73 8.61 -17.59 -6.10
C VAL A 73 8.44 -17.10 -4.67
N SER A 74 9.18 -17.70 -3.73
CA SER A 74 9.15 -17.27 -2.33
C SER A 74 9.88 -15.94 -2.12
N ALA A 75 9.42 -15.15 -1.15
CA ALA A 75 10.07 -13.89 -0.78
C ALA A 75 11.56 -14.06 -0.36
N GLY A 76 11.94 -15.24 0.15
CA GLY A 76 13.30 -15.53 0.59
C GLY A 76 14.31 -15.75 -0.54
N THR A 77 13.86 -16.18 -1.72
CA THR A 77 14.72 -16.49 -2.88
C THR A 77 14.54 -15.56 -4.07
N LYS A 78 13.56 -14.67 -4.01
CA LYS A 78 13.10 -13.80 -5.11
C LYS A 78 14.21 -13.08 -5.87
N ASP A 79 15.19 -12.50 -5.17
CA ASP A 79 16.25 -11.72 -5.81
C ASP A 79 17.19 -12.60 -6.64
N GLN A 80 17.48 -13.79 -6.13
CA GLN A 80 18.30 -14.77 -6.86
C GLN A 80 17.54 -15.32 -8.05
N GLU A 81 16.28 -15.68 -7.89
CA GLU A 81 15.40 -16.23 -8.94
C GLU A 81 15.19 -15.19 -10.06
N PHE A 82 14.88 -13.95 -9.70
CA PHE A 82 14.73 -12.87 -10.68
C PHE A 82 16.00 -12.61 -11.49
N ASN A 83 17.17 -12.55 -10.83
CA ASN A 83 18.42 -12.34 -11.53
C ASN A 83 18.74 -13.52 -12.46
N LEU A 84 18.42 -14.76 -12.05
CA LEU A 84 18.57 -15.94 -12.89
C LEU A 84 17.62 -15.89 -14.09
N LEU A 85 16.35 -15.52 -13.87
CA LEU A 85 15.35 -15.33 -14.91
C LEU A 85 15.83 -14.33 -15.96
N MET A 86 16.25 -13.14 -15.54
CA MET A 86 16.77 -12.12 -16.48
C MET A 86 18.02 -12.58 -17.23
N ALA A 87 18.92 -13.32 -16.56
CA ALA A 87 20.14 -13.80 -17.16
C ALA A 87 19.93 -14.96 -18.15
N SER A 88 18.86 -15.74 -17.99
CA SER A 88 18.54 -16.86 -18.88
C SER A 88 18.10 -16.42 -20.27
N GLY A 89 17.42 -15.27 -20.37
CA GLY A 89 16.76 -14.80 -21.59
C GLY A 89 15.50 -15.60 -21.96
N GLU A 90 15.12 -16.59 -21.15
CA GLU A 90 13.87 -17.36 -21.27
C GLU A 90 12.84 -16.67 -20.36
N LEU A 91 12.13 -15.65 -20.90
CA LEU A 91 11.23 -14.85 -20.13
C LEU A 91 9.80 -15.40 -20.15
N PRO A 92 9.06 -15.37 -19.03
CA PRO A 92 7.62 -15.61 -19.01
C PRO A 92 6.89 -14.48 -19.77
N ASP A 93 5.59 -14.58 -19.92
CA ASP A 93 4.79 -13.56 -20.60
C ASP A 93 4.65 -12.29 -19.77
N VAL A 94 4.57 -12.46 -18.44
CA VAL A 94 4.40 -11.39 -17.46
C VAL A 94 5.30 -11.61 -16.25
N VAL A 95 5.90 -10.52 -15.78
CA VAL A 95 6.57 -10.50 -14.48
C VAL A 95 5.75 -9.63 -13.53
N ALA A 96 5.14 -10.25 -12.53
CA ALA A 96 4.50 -9.57 -11.42
C ALA A 96 5.57 -9.22 -10.38
N TYR A 97 6.14 -8.03 -10.53
CA TYR A 97 7.31 -7.58 -9.82
C TYR A 97 7.07 -7.38 -8.33
N TYR A 98 8.07 -7.69 -7.52
CA TYR A 98 8.04 -7.61 -6.07
C TYR A 98 9.23 -6.85 -5.47
N GLU A 99 9.03 -6.28 -4.26
CA GLU A 99 10.02 -5.56 -3.46
C GLU A 99 11.32 -6.34 -3.27
N GLY A 100 12.46 -5.64 -3.34
CA GLY A 100 13.79 -6.18 -3.07
C GLY A 100 14.64 -6.40 -4.32
N GLN A 101 14.07 -6.31 -5.50
CA GLN A 101 14.78 -6.49 -6.78
C GLN A 101 15.36 -5.18 -7.34
N GLY A 102 15.37 -4.11 -6.55
CA GLY A 102 15.84 -2.79 -6.95
C GLY A 102 14.73 -1.84 -7.41
N GLY A 103 13.46 -2.21 -7.21
CA GLY A 103 12.31 -1.37 -7.54
C GLY A 103 12.23 -1.04 -9.02
N PHE A 104 11.65 0.09 -9.35
CA PHE A 104 11.53 0.55 -10.74
C PHE A 104 12.88 0.69 -11.46
N GLY A 105 13.96 0.94 -10.71
CA GLY A 105 15.30 1.02 -11.31
C GLY A 105 15.73 -0.29 -11.98
N ALA A 106 15.40 -1.45 -11.41
CA ALA A 106 15.70 -2.74 -12.05
C ALA A 106 14.80 -2.99 -13.26
N VAL A 107 13.49 -2.74 -13.12
CA VAL A 107 12.52 -2.90 -14.22
C VAL A 107 12.89 -2.00 -15.40
N ASN A 108 13.16 -0.72 -15.14
CA ASN A 108 13.54 0.24 -16.17
C ASN A 108 14.82 -0.19 -16.90
N ARG A 109 15.85 -0.59 -16.15
CA ARG A 109 17.10 -1.08 -16.75
C ARG A 109 16.85 -2.27 -17.68
N PHE A 110 16.13 -3.28 -17.25
CA PHE A 110 15.83 -4.44 -18.09
C PHE A 110 14.88 -4.11 -19.25
N GLY A 111 14.00 -3.12 -19.09
CA GLY A 111 13.19 -2.58 -20.17
C GLY A 111 14.04 -1.91 -21.24
N GLU A 112 14.98 -1.05 -20.84
CA GLU A 112 15.95 -0.40 -21.74
C GLU A 112 16.87 -1.43 -22.43
N GLU A 113 17.16 -2.56 -21.78
CA GLU A 113 17.90 -3.70 -22.32
C GLU A 113 17.04 -4.61 -23.24
N GLY A 114 15.72 -4.37 -23.34
CA GLY A 114 14.80 -5.07 -24.25
C GLY A 114 14.14 -6.32 -23.68
N ALA A 115 14.10 -6.50 -22.35
CA ALA A 115 13.38 -7.59 -21.71
C ALA A 115 11.88 -7.29 -21.59
N PHE A 116 11.49 -6.03 -21.41
CA PHE A 116 10.11 -5.62 -21.25
C PHE A 116 9.62 -4.73 -22.39
N LEU A 117 8.33 -4.78 -22.69
CA LEU A 117 7.70 -3.96 -23.70
C LEU A 117 7.42 -2.55 -23.16
N PRO A 118 7.62 -1.50 -23.98
CA PRO A 118 7.06 -0.17 -23.70
C PRO A 118 5.53 -0.23 -23.66
N LEU A 119 4.92 0.35 -22.62
CA LEU A 119 3.50 0.19 -22.35
C LEU A 119 2.64 1.38 -22.79
N GLN A 120 3.21 2.57 -23.11
CA GLN A 120 2.45 3.78 -23.36
C GLN A 120 1.39 3.60 -24.44
N ASP A 121 1.80 3.12 -25.62
CA ASP A 121 0.89 2.95 -26.77
C ASP A 121 -0.21 1.91 -26.46
N LEU A 122 0.18 0.81 -25.77
CA LEU A 122 -0.78 -0.22 -25.33
C LEU A 122 -1.82 0.35 -24.36
N ILE A 123 -1.37 1.19 -23.42
CA ILE A 123 -2.24 1.83 -22.44
C ILE A 123 -3.20 2.82 -23.15
N GLU A 124 -2.66 3.69 -24.00
CA GLU A 124 -3.47 4.70 -24.70
C GLU A 124 -4.53 4.09 -25.63
N GLU A 125 -4.21 2.97 -26.32
CA GLU A 125 -5.10 2.36 -27.29
C GLU A 125 -6.09 1.36 -26.67
N HIS A 126 -5.73 0.70 -25.55
CA HIS A 126 -6.45 -0.47 -25.09
C HIS A 126 -6.83 -0.47 -23.60
N ALA A 127 -6.35 0.50 -22.78
CA ALA A 127 -6.44 0.45 -21.33
C ALA A 127 -6.91 1.78 -20.71
N PRO A 128 -8.19 2.16 -20.86
CA PRO A 128 -8.69 3.46 -20.40
C PRO A 128 -8.63 3.68 -18.89
N SER A 129 -8.75 2.63 -18.06
CA SER A 129 -8.62 2.74 -16.62
C SER A 129 -7.16 3.01 -16.23
N LEU A 130 -6.21 2.32 -16.87
CA LEU A 130 -4.78 2.57 -16.68
C LEU A 130 -4.38 3.95 -17.22
N GLN A 131 -4.92 4.37 -18.35
CA GLN A 131 -4.65 5.69 -18.91
C GLN A 131 -5.02 6.78 -17.89
N ALA A 132 -6.23 6.72 -17.34
CA ALA A 132 -6.71 7.69 -16.35
C ALA A 132 -5.86 7.72 -15.09
N VAL A 133 -5.32 6.58 -14.63
CA VAL A 133 -4.57 6.47 -13.38
C VAL A 133 -3.09 6.77 -13.58
N LEU A 134 -2.50 6.35 -14.70
CA LEU A 134 -1.05 6.38 -14.89
C LEU A 134 -0.55 7.48 -15.82
N LEU A 135 -1.35 7.88 -16.82
CA LEU A 135 -0.88 8.83 -17.84
C LEU A 135 -1.45 10.23 -17.68
N GLU A 136 -2.66 10.38 -17.12
CA GLU A 136 -3.30 11.69 -16.93
C GLU A 136 -2.75 12.43 -15.69
N ASP A 137 -2.27 11.73 -14.67
CA ASP A 137 -1.57 12.32 -13.52
C ASP A 137 -0.09 12.50 -13.85
N GLU A 138 0.37 13.75 -13.92
CA GLU A 138 1.75 14.09 -14.28
C GLU A 138 2.78 13.52 -13.28
N LEU A 139 2.49 13.58 -11.99
CA LEU A 139 3.39 13.07 -10.94
C LEU A 139 3.51 11.54 -11.00
N VAL A 140 2.39 10.86 -11.24
CA VAL A 140 2.39 9.40 -11.42
C VAL A 140 3.19 9.03 -12.66
N ARG A 141 2.90 9.67 -13.79
CA ARG A 141 3.58 9.41 -15.07
C ARG A 141 5.09 9.64 -14.95
N GLU A 142 5.51 10.74 -14.34
CA GLU A 142 6.93 11.02 -14.11
C GLU A 142 7.60 9.95 -13.23
N ALA A 143 6.90 9.48 -12.19
CA ALA A 143 7.44 8.49 -11.26
C ALA A 143 7.70 7.11 -11.90
N ILE A 144 6.95 6.76 -12.97
CA ILE A 144 7.05 5.45 -13.65
C ILE A 144 7.77 5.49 -14.99
N THR A 145 8.14 6.68 -15.47
CA THR A 145 8.85 6.85 -16.76
C THR A 145 10.34 6.60 -16.59
N ALA A 146 10.90 5.70 -17.40
CA ALA A 146 12.32 5.41 -17.46
C ALA A 146 13.13 6.54 -18.13
N GLN A 147 14.45 6.46 -18.09
CA GLN A 147 15.34 7.50 -18.65
C GLN A 147 15.24 7.63 -20.16
N ASP A 148 14.88 6.55 -20.86
CA ASP A 148 14.64 6.53 -22.30
C ASP A 148 13.28 7.10 -22.71
N GLY A 149 12.44 7.49 -21.73
CA GLY A 149 11.11 8.04 -21.93
C GLY A 149 10.00 7.01 -22.01
N ASN A 150 10.28 5.73 -21.83
CA ASN A 150 9.31 4.65 -21.86
C ASN A 150 8.78 4.31 -20.46
N ILE A 151 7.61 3.67 -20.43
CA ILE A 151 7.01 3.07 -19.22
C ILE A 151 7.04 1.56 -19.38
N TYR A 152 7.61 0.84 -18.41
CA TYR A 152 7.80 -0.61 -18.46
C TYR A 152 7.02 -1.35 -17.37
N ILE A 153 6.27 -0.63 -16.53
CA ILE A 153 5.55 -1.20 -15.40
C ILE A 153 4.18 -0.56 -15.23
N VAL A 154 3.18 -1.37 -14.90
CA VAL A 154 1.91 -0.97 -14.30
C VAL A 154 2.11 -1.12 -12.79
N PRO A 155 2.33 -0.03 -12.03
CA PRO A 155 2.78 -0.12 -10.64
C PRO A 155 1.63 -0.43 -9.70
N MET A 156 1.95 -0.94 -8.52
CA MET A 156 1.02 -0.91 -7.41
C MET A 156 0.71 0.54 -7.00
N MET A 157 -0.57 0.84 -6.77
CA MET A 157 -1.03 2.17 -6.39
C MET A 157 -1.66 2.13 -5.00
N SER A 158 -1.17 2.98 -4.08
CA SER A 158 -1.81 3.20 -2.78
C SER A 158 -2.90 4.25 -2.88
N ALA A 159 -3.98 4.06 -2.12
CA ALA A 159 -5.04 5.08 -2.01
C ALA A 159 -4.65 6.25 -1.11
N ILE A 160 -3.58 6.10 -0.33
CA ILE A 160 -3.14 7.08 0.67
C ILE A 160 -1.68 7.45 0.45
N ASN A 161 -1.35 8.70 0.73
CA ASN A 161 0.01 9.23 0.68
C ASN A 161 0.64 9.45 2.07
N ALA A 162 -0.04 9.07 3.14
CA ALA A 162 0.48 9.08 4.49
C ALA A 162 0.10 7.79 5.22
N ALA A 163 1.09 6.99 5.56
CA ALA A 163 0.90 5.69 6.21
C ALA A 163 1.63 5.57 7.54
N ARG A 164 2.54 6.48 7.84
CA ARG A 164 3.36 6.50 9.06
C ARG A 164 3.35 7.89 9.68
N GLY A 165 3.52 7.92 11.00
CA GLY A 165 3.64 9.17 11.74
C GLY A 165 4.16 8.95 13.15
N TRP A 166 4.18 10.02 13.88
CA TRP A 166 4.63 10.06 15.25
C TRP A 166 3.50 9.74 16.20
N TYR A 167 3.78 8.90 17.21
CA TYR A 167 2.86 8.57 18.30
C TYR A 167 3.52 8.82 19.64
N ILE A 168 2.72 9.24 20.61
CA ILE A 168 3.18 9.54 21.97
C ILE A 168 2.12 9.09 22.98
N ARG A 169 2.54 8.76 24.19
CA ARG A 169 1.68 8.38 25.31
C ARG A 169 0.99 9.60 25.91
N TYR A 170 -0.28 9.82 25.54
CA TYR A 170 -1.09 10.91 26.08
C TYR A 170 -1.36 10.76 27.57
N ASP A 171 -1.57 9.53 28.04
CA ASP A 171 -1.72 9.24 29.48
C ASP A 171 -0.46 9.61 30.30
N TRP A 172 0.73 9.51 29.71
CA TRP A 172 1.96 9.97 30.35
C TRP A 172 2.08 11.50 30.32
N LEU A 173 1.72 12.11 29.22
CA LEU A 173 1.67 13.59 29.14
C LEU A 173 0.71 14.15 30.17
N ASP A 174 -0.51 13.62 30.25
CA ASP A 174 -1.53 14.05 31.21
C ASP A 174 -1.06 13.88 32.64
N LYS A 175 -0.42 12.75 32.97
CA LYS A 175 0.11 12.46 34.31
C LYS A 175 1.18 13.48 34.74
N LEU A 176 2.04 13.86 33.80
CA LEU A 176 3.13 14.81 34.05
C LEU A 176 2.72 16.27 33.84
N GLY A 177 1.50 16.53 33.32
CA GLY A 177 1.00 17.88 33.04
C GLY A 177 1.72 18.57 31.87
N LEU A 178 2.11 17.77 30.85
CA LEU A 178 2.83 18.22 29.67
C LEU A 178 1.89 18.34 28.47
N ASP A 179 2.15 19.31 27.63
CA ASP A 179 1.46 19.45 26.34
C ASP A 179 2.06 18.52 25.27
N VAL A 180 1.29 18.26 24.21
CA VAL A 180 1.78 17.49 23.04
C VAL A 180 2.87 18.31 22.34
N PRO A 181 4.08 17.77 22.16
CA PRO A 181 5.17 18.50 21.53
C PRO A 181 4.93 18.72 20.04
N THR A 182 5.30 19.92 19.57
CA THR A 182 5.18 20.34 18.16
C THR A 182 6.54 20.67 17.54
N THR A 183 7.57 20.85 18.36
CA THR A 183 8.93 21.14 17.94
C THR A 183 9.91 20.08 18.43
N THR A 184 11.09 20.04 17.84
CA THR A 184 12.16 19.15 18.28
C THR A 184 12.65 19.47 19.70
N ASP A 185 12.63 20.74 20.11
CA ASP A 185 13.00 21.16 21.45
C ASP A 185 11.95 20.75 22.48
N GLU A 186 10.65 20.96 22.19
CA GLU A 186 9.56 20.49 23.04
C GLU A 186 9.56 18.96 23.17
N LEU A 187 9.81 18.25 22.05
CA LEU A 187 9.92 16.79 22.09
C LEU A 187 11.10 16.34 22.97
N TYR A 188 12.23 17.02 22.88
CA TYR A 188 13.37 16.73 23.77
C TYR A 188 12.97 16.88 25.24
N ASP A 189 12.34 17.99 25.63
CA ASP A 189 11.91 18.23 27.00
C ASP A 189 10.92 17.16 27.50
N VAL A 190 9.96 16.77 26.66
CA VAL A 190 9.01 15.69 26.96
C VAL A 190 9.73 14.34 27.15
N LEU A 191 10.67 14.00 26.28
CA LEU A 191 11.42 12.75 26.39
C LEU A 191 12.32 12.72 27.65
N VAL A 192 12.87 13.86 28.06
CA VAL A 192 13.59 13.99 29.34
C VAL A 192 12.66 13.75 30.53
N ALA A 193 11.46 14.34 30.51
CA ALA A 193 10.49 14.12 31.57
C ALA A 193 10.02 12.65 31.61
N PHE A 194 9.83 12.01 30.47
CA PHE A 194 9.49 10.59 30.39
C PHE A 194 10.58 9.70 31.00
N ARG A 195 11.87 10.04 30.83
CA ARG A 195 12.98 9.31 31.42
C ARG A 195 13.08 9.50 32.94
N ASP A 196 12.82 10.72 33.43
CA ASP A 196 13.22 11.14 34.77
C ASP A 196 12.09 11.13 35.83
N GLU A 197 10.79 11.13 35.37
CA GLU A 197 9.65 11.40 36.26
C GLU A 197 8.70 10.20 36.47
N ASP A 198 9.13 8.96 36.16
CA ASP A 198 8.36 7.73 36.40
C ASP A 198 6.88 7.83 35.90
N PRO A 199 6.62 8.09 34.61
CA PRO A 199 5.25 8.21 34.10
C PRO A 199 4.49 6.88 34.12
N ASN A 200 5.14 5.74 34.08
CA ASN A 200 4.51 4.43 34.20
C ASN A 200 4.09 4.11 35.65
N GLY A 201 4.71 4.77 36.65
CA GLY A 201 4.35 4.73 38.06
C GLY A 201 4.76 3.45 38.78
N ASN A 202 5.76 2.75 38.29
CA ASN A 202 6.24 1.51 38.87
C ASN A 202 7.33 1.72 39.97
N GLY A 203 7.89 2.92 40.04
CA GLY A 203 8.95 3.32 40.99
C GLY A 203 10.36 2.89 40.58
N GLU A 204 10.54 2.45 39.35
CA GLU A 204 11.81 2.06 38.73
C GLU A 204 12.17 3.03 37.61
N ALA A 205 13.42 3.33 37.39
CA ALA A 205 13.88 4.14 36.26
C ALA A 205 14.13 3.23 35.04
N ASP A 206 13.03 2.74 34.42
CA ASP A 206 13.11 1.76 33.36
C ASP A 206 12.39 2.19 32.08
N GLU A 207 11.95 3.45 32.03
CA GLU A 207 11.33 4.04 30.86
C GLU A 207 12.31 4.14 29.70
N ILE A 208 11.76 3.90 28.49
CA ILE A 208 12.42 4.13 27.22
C ILE A 208 11.63 5.22 26.49
N PRO A 209 12.05 6.49 26.57
CA PRO A 209 11.25 7.60 26.08
C PRO A 209 10.86 7.48 24.62
N MET A 210 11.79 7.03 23.76
CA MET A 210 11.57 6.83 22.33
C MET A 210 12.01 5.44 21.89
N VAL A 211 11.09 4.66 21.33
CA VAL A 211 11.34 3.32 20.80
C VAL A 211 11.12 3.26 19.29
N PHE A 212 11.53 2.15 18.68
CA PHE A 212 11.36 1.90 17.24
C PHE A 212 10.90 0.48 17.00
N ARG A 213 10.23 0.28 15.87
CA ARG A 213 9.60 -1.00 15.54
C ARG A 213 10.58 -2.14 15.35
N ARG A 214 11.70 -1.87 14.67
CA ARG A 214 12.67 -2.87 14.27
C ARG A 214 14.08 -2.45 14.66
N ARG A 215 14.97 -3.40 14.58
CA ARG A 215 16.40 -3.30 14.85
C ARG A 215 17.23 -3.30 13.55
N GLY A 216 18.53 -3.07 13.68
CA GLY A 216 19.47 -3.11 12.57
C GLY A 216 19.17 -2.04 11.53
N ASP A 217 19.25 -2.38 10.26
CA ASP A 217 19.06 -1.44 9.15
C ASP A 217 17.66 -0.81 9.16
N ASP A 218 16.63 -1.58 9.57
CA ASP A 218 15.27 -1.06 9.70
C ASP A 218 15.12 -0.05 10.85
N ALA A 219 15.90 -0.18 11.92
CA ALA A 219 15.92 0.81 13.01
C ALA A 219 16.47 2.14 12.51
N PHE A 220 17.50 2.10 11.69
CA PHE A 220 18.06 3.29 11.05
C PHE A 220 17.03 4.01 10.19
N TYR A 221 16.24 3.28 9.43
CA TYR A 221 15.15 3.84 8.62
C TYR A 221 14.10 4.60 9.47
N ASN A 222 13.76 4.09 10.67
CA ASN A 222 12.82 4.79 11.55
C ASN A 222 13.44 6.05 12.19
N ILE A 223 14.74 6.01 12.52
CA ILE A 223 15.47 7.20 13.02
C ILE A 223 15.51 8.29 11.94
N MET A 224 15.55 7.92 10.66
CA MET A 224 15.52 8.86 9.53
C MET A 224 14.28 9.76 9.52
N ALA A 225 13.19 9.38 10.18
CA ALA A 225 12.01 10.25 10.29
C ALA A 225 12.32 11.59 10.97
N PHE A 226 13.33 11.65 11.85
CA PHE A 226 13.82 12.90 12.42
C PHE A 226 14.49 13.83 11.39
N ALA A 227 15.02 13.29 10.29
CA ALA A 227 15.64 14.11 9.25
C ALA A 227 14.67 15.12 8.65
N TYR A 228 13.39 14.77 8.60
CA TYR A 228 12.32 15.64 8.06
C TYR A 228 12.17 16.93 8.85
N ALA A 229 12.43 16.90 10.16
CA ALA A 229 12.42 18.10 11.02
C ALA A 229 13.52 19.11 10.66
N PHE A 230 14.56 18.68 9.97
CA PHE A 230 15.74 19.48 9.62
C PHE A 230 15.87 19.75 8.11
N ASP A 231 14.89 19.37 7.31
CA ASP A 231 14.99 19.39 5.83
C ASP A 231 16.21 18.60 5.30
N ALA A 232 16.61 17.57 6.03
CA ALA A 232 17.74 16.73 5.69
C ALA A 232 17.33 15.56 4.79
N ASP A 233 18.17 15.23 3.82
CA ASP A 233 18.01 14.09 2.93
C ASP A 233 19.11 13.06 3.16
N MET A 234 18.74 11.79 2.97
CA MET A 234 19.65 10.66 3.18
C MET A 234 20.36 10.20 1.92
N GLU A 235 19.89 10.67 0.76
CA GLU A 235 20.35 10.24 -0.57
C GLU A 235 20.54 11.45 -1.48
N TRP A 236 20.63 11.19 -2.77
CA TRP A 236 20.67 12.23 -3.80
C TRP A 236 19.30 12.91 -3.92
N VAL A 237 19.30 14.21 -3.93
CA VAL A 237 18.09 15.03 -4.02
C VAL A 237 18.28 16.13 -5.06
N VAL A 238 17.17 16.51 -5.70
CA VAL A 238 17.11 17.67 -6.59
C VAL A 238 16.62 18.86 -5.79
N ARG A 239 17.47 19.87 -5.63
CA ARG A 239 17.13 21.12 -4.96
C ARG A 239 16.47 22.10 -5.93
N GLU A 240 15.92 23.19 -5.38
CA GLU A 240 15.35 24.28 -6.18
C GLU A 240 16.36 24.74 -7.24
N GLY A 241 15.89 24.93 -8.48
CA GLY A 241 16.74 25.25 -9.61
C GLY A 241 17.38 24.07 -10.32
N GLY A 242 17.01 22.81 -9.96
CA GLY A 242 17.45 21.60 -10.65
C GLY A 242 18.85 21.11 -10.28
N GLN A 243 19.44 21.65 -9.21
CA GLN A 243 20.74 21.19 -8.73
C GLN A 243 20.60 19.83 -8.04
N VAL A 244 21.33 18.82 -8.51
CA VAL A 244 21.44 17.52 -7.87
C VAL A 244 22.54 17.57 -6.80
N VAL A 245 22.18 17.27 -5.56
CA VAL A 245 23.10 17.24 -4.42
C VAL A 245 23.01 15.91 -3.67
N TYR A 246 24.08 15.54 -3.00
CA TYR A 246 24.07 14.41 -2.09
C TYR A 246 23.68 14.90 -0.68
N GLY A 247 22.47 14.60 -0.22
CA GLY A 247 21.90 15.12 1.02
C GLY A 247 22.83 15.03 2.24
N PRO A 248 23.53 13.89 2.49
CA PRO A 248 24.46 13.76 3.61
C PRO A 248 25.67 14.73 3.57
N SER A 249 25.91 15.43 2.47
CA SER A 249 26.96 16.47 2.36
C SER A 249 26.48 17.87 2.75
N GLU A 250 25.19 18.04 3.04
CA GLU A 250 24.60 19.34 3.39
C GLU A 250 24.61 19.59 4.90
N SER A 251 24.53 20.85 5.32
CA SER A 251 24.55 21.24 6.73
C SER A 251 23.33 20.73 7.51
N GLN A 252 22.18 20.65 6.86
CA GLN A 252 20.93 20.11 7.45
C GLN A 252 21.08 18.67 7.93
N TYR A 253 21.85 17.87 7.21
CA TYR A 253 22.16 16.51 7.63
C TYR A 253 23.03 16.46 8.88
N GLN A 254 23.96 17.40 9.03
CA GLN A 254 24.77 17.54 10.25
C GLN A 254 23.90 17.93 11.45
N ASP A 255 22.95 18.86 11.26
CA ASP A 255 22.01 19.29 12.32
C ASP A 255 21.15 18.10 12.79
N TYR A 256 20.58 17.35 11.84
CA TYR A 256 19.87 16.11 12.11
C TYR A 256 20.71 15.11 12.90
N LEU A 257 21.92 14.80 12.44
CA LEU A 257 22.81 13.85 13.16
C LEU A 257 23.18 14.34 14.56
N SER A 258 23.36 15.65 14.73
CA SER A 258 23.66 16.23 16.03
C SER A 258 22.51 16.05 17.00
N TYR A 259 21.27 16.24 16.52
CA TYR A 259 20.07 16.02 17.32
C TYR A 259 19.91 14.54 17.71
N ILE A 260 20.04 13.61 16.77
CA ILE A 260 19.98 12.17 17.06
C ILE A 260 21.08 11.74 18.04
N ASN A 261 22.30 12.23 17.84
CA ASN A 261 23.40 11.93 18.76
C ASN A 261 23.13 12.44 20.18
N MET A 262 22.52 13.62 20.32
CA MET A 262 22.11 14.16 21.61
C MET A 262 21.06 13.26 22.27
N LEU A 263 19.99 12.91 21.55
CA LEU A 263 18.92 12.03 22.09
C LEU A 263 19.47 10.67 22.52
N TYR A 264 20.36 10.08 21.73
CA TYR A 264 20.97 8.79 22.06
C TYR A 264 21.94 8.89 23.24
N ALA A 265 22.82 9.89 23.26
CA ALA A 265 23.80 10.08 24.31
C ALA A 265 23.17 10.32 25.69
N GLU A 266 21.98 10.93 25.72
CA GLU A 266 21.21 11.19 26.93
C GLU A 266 20.23 10.07 27.30
N GLY A 267 20.22 8.97 26.57
CA GLY A 267 19.34 7.84 26.84
C GLY A 267 17.86 8.08 26.51
N LEU A 268 17.55 9.04 25.64
CA LEU A 268 16.19 9.38 25.23
C LEU A 268 15.67 8.51 24.10
N ILE A 269 16.56 7.80 23.43
CA ILE A 269 16.29 6.75 22.44
C ILE A 269 16.71 5.40 23.00
N ASP A 270 15.99 4.33 22.65
CA ASP A 270 16.34 2.96 23.02
C ASP A 270 17.83 2.68 22.77
N GLN A 271 18.58 2.44 23.85
CA GLN A 271 20.03 2.25 23.80
C GLN A 271 20.44 0.95 23.11
N GLU A 272 19.51 0.01 22.98
CA GLU A 272 19.71 -1.26 22.28
C GLU A 272 19.12 -1.28 20.86
N ILE A 273 18.77 -0.12 20.32
CA ILE A 273 18.10 0.01 19.02
C ILE A 273 18.77 -0.79 17.89
N LEU A 274 20.11 -0.87 17.88
CA LEU A 274 20.88 -1.58 16.85
C LEU A 274 21.09 -3.08 17.15
N THR A 275 20.82 -3.52 18.37
CA THR A 275 21.13 -4.88 18.82
C THR A 275 19.92 -5.69 19.26
N ARG A 276 18.82 -5.02 19.59
CA ARG A 276 17.58 -5.65 20.04
C ARG A 276 16.98 -6.57 18.99
N SER A 277 16.51 -7.74 19.41
CA SER A 277 15.89 -8.73 18.53
C SER A 277 14.38 -8.80 18.73
N GLY A 278 13.67 -9.44 17.81
CA GLY A 278 12.23 -9.65 17.90
C GLY A 278 11.42 -8.44 17.48
N ASN A 279 10.32 -8.16 18.18
CA ASN A 279 9.46 -6.99 17.95
C ASN A 279 9.58 -6.02 19.14
N PRO A 280 10.57 -5.13 19.13
CA PRO A 280 10.84 -4.22 20.27
C PRO A 280 9.63 -3.34 20.60
N ARG A 281 8.89 -2.88 19.59
CA ARG A 281 7.68 -2.07 19.78
C ARG A 281 6.67 -2.76 20.69
N THR A 282 6.27 -3.98 20.35
CA THR A 282 5.25 -4.71 21.12
C THR A 282 5.77 -5.00 22.53
N GLU A 283 7.02 -5.43 22.68
CA GLU A 283 7.63 -5.71 23.97
C GLU A 283 7.65 -4.48 24.89
N MET A 284 8.10 -3.32 24.38
CA MET A 284 8.26 -2.12 25.20
C MET A 284 6.93 -1.48 25.60
N PHE A 285 5.94 -1.47 24.69
CA PHE A 285 4.61 -0.97 25.03
C PHE A 285 3.84 -1.93 25.95
N SER A 286 3.91 -3.26 25.74
CA SER A 286 3.21 -4.23 26.59
C SER A 286 3.80 -4.30 28.02
N THR A 287 5.06 -3.95 28.20
CA THR A 287 5.68 -3.83 29.52
C THR A 287 5.53 -2.42 30.12
N ASN A 288 4.74 -1.55 29.51
CA ASN A 288 4.47 -0.17 29.95
C ASN A 288 5.72 0.71 30.08
N ARG A 289 6.73 0.50 29.22
CA ARG A 289 8.04 1.19 29.31
C ARG A 289 8.26 2.19 28.17
N ALA A 290 7.51 2.09 27.06
CA ALA A 290 7.68 2.95 25.88
C ALA A 290 6.82 4.21 25.95
N GLY A 291 7.44 5.38 25.66
CA GLY A 291 6.78 6.69 25.67
C GLY A 291 6.32 7.18 24.28
N ALA A 292 7.17 7.07 23.29
CA ALA A 292 6.90 7.56 21.93
C ALA A 292 7.48 6.64 20.85
N ILE A 293 6.96 6.78 19.62
CA ILE A 293 7.40 6.02 18.45
C ILE A 293 7.04 6.76 17.15
N HIS A 294 7.84 6.53 16.08
CA HIS A 294 7.43 6.81 14.70
C HIS A 294 7.19 5.49 13.98
N ASP A 295 5.95 5.21 13.56
CA ASP A 295 5.61 3.93 12.94
C ASP A 295 4.33 4.03 12.09
N TRP A 296 3.88 2.91 11.51
CA TRP A 296 2.65 2.78 10.75
C TRP A 296 1.41 3.11 11.58
N PHE A 297 0.51 3.91 11.02
CA PHE A 297 -0.69 4.36 11.73
C PHE A 297 -1.54 3.20 12.26
N ALA A 298 -1.94 2.28 11.39
CA ALA A 298 -2.83 1.19 11.76
C ALA A 298 -2.25 0.33 12.89
N SER A 299 -1.13 -0.30 12.64
CA SER A 299 -0.54 -1.26 13.60
C SER A 299 -0.02 -0.63 14.90
N THR A 300 0.11 0.69 14.95
CA THR A 300 0.49 1.42 16.17
C THR A 300 -0.74 1.80 16.97
N ALA A 301 -1.80 2.26 16.30
CA ALA A 301 -3.07 2.56 16.93
C ALA A 301 -3.73 1.32 17.56
N ASP A 302 -3.55 0.13 16.97
CA ASP A 302 -4.04 -1.15 17.50
C ASP A 302 -3.49 -1.51 18.88
N LEU A 303 -2.36 -0.91 19.29
CA LEU A 303 -1.83 -1.10 20.64
C LEU A 303 -2.81 -0.61 21.71
N ASN A 304 -3.64 0.40 21.42
CA ASN A 304 -4.64 0.86 22.37
C ASN A 304 -5.67 -0.22 22.66
N ASP A 305 -6.18 -0.90 21.63
CA ASP A 305 -7.17 -1.97 21.79
C ASP A 305 -6.54 -3.21 22.44
N THR A 306 -5.31 -3.53 22.06
CA THR A 306 -4.59 -4.71 22.56
C THR A 306 -4.19 -4.56 24.04
N LEU A 307 -3.79 -3.36 24.47
CA LEU A 307 -3.22 -3.12 25.81
C LEU A 307 -4.21 -2.53 26.82
N ALA A 308 -5.43 -2.13 26.39
CA ALA A 308 -6.43 -1.52 27.25
C ALA A 308 -6.84 -2.37 28.45
N GLY A 309 -6.76 -3.71 28.34
CA GLY A 309 -7.06 -4.63 29.42
C GLY A 309 -5.92 -4.84 30.43
N ASP A 310 -4.69 -4.65 30.01
CA ASP A 310 -3.49 -4.95 30.76
C ASP A 310 -2.88 -3.70 31.42
N ILE A 311 -2.96 -2.54 30.75
CA ILE A 311 -2.42 -1.27 31.23
C ILE A 311 -3.55 -0.26 31.41
N ALA A 312 -3.92 0.01 32.66
CA ALA A 312 -5.01 0.92 32.97
C ALA A 312 -4.75 2.34 32.46
N GLY A 313 -5.66 2.84 31.60
CA GLY A 313 -5.56 4.18 31.05
C GLY A 313 -4.56 4.34 29.90
N PHE A 314 -4.05 3.24 29.34
CA PHE A 314 -3.16 3.29 28.18
C PHE A 314 -3.79 4.11 27.04
N ASP A 315 -3.08 5.15 26.59
CA ASP A 315 -3.57 6.07 25.55
C ASP A 315 -2.41 6.53 24.66
N LEU A 316 -2.24 5.83 23.54
CA LEU A 316 -1.21 6.09 22.54
C LEU A 316 -1.83 6.74 21.32
N ARG A 317 -1.60 8.04 21.11
CA ARG A 317 -2.16 8.80 19.99
C ARG A 317 -1.07 9.41 19.13
N HIS A 318 -1.45 9.78 17.91
CA HIS A 318 -0.57 10.52 17.03
C HIS A 318 -0.30 11.93 17.56
N MET A 319 0.86 12.45 17.20
CA MET A 319 1.26 13.82 17.40
C MET A 319 1.70 14.44 16.06
N PRO A 320 1.67 15.76 15.89
CA PRO A 320 2.21 16.37 14.69
C PRO A 320 3.70 16.06 14.53
N PRO A 321 4.23 16.02 13.29
CA PRO A 321 5.66 15.90 13.09
C PRO A 321 6.39 17.05 13.78
N PRO A 322 7.42 16.77 14.59
CA PRO A 322 8.15 17.82 15.28
C PRO A 322 8.88 18.72 14.29
N VAL A 323 8.70 20.04 14.42
CA VAL A 323 9.36 21.06 13.60
C VAL A 323 10.72 21.38 14.22
N GLY A 324 11.79 21.21 13.43
CA GLY A 324 13.14 21.68 13.77
C GLY A 324 13.47 22.93 12.95
N THR A 325 14.38 22.78 11.97
CA THR A 325 14.73 23.88 11.06
C THR A 325 14.01 23.81 9.71
N ALA A 326 13.25 22.74 9.46
CA ALA A 326 12.43 22.62 8.25
C ALA A 326 11.23 23.55 8.28
N ASP A 327 10.91 24.18 7.14
CA ASP A 327 9.73 25.02 7.02
C ASP A 327 8.42 24.19 7.12
N SER A 328 8.42 22.95 6.61
CA SER A 328 7.26 22.06 6.65
C SER A 328 7.70 20.57 6.65
N PRO A 329 7.82 19.95 7.82
CA PRO A 329 8.16 18.53 7.92
C PRO A 329 7.05 17.60 7.37
N TYR A 330 5.78 18.04 7.32
CA TYR A 330 4.66 17.28 6.77
C TYR A 330 4.89 16.89 5.31
N THR A 331 5.38 17.82 4.50
CA THR A 331 5.62 17.59 3.07
C THR A 331 6.61 16.45 2.82
N ARG A 332 7.55 16.25 3.75
CA ARG A 332 8.58 15.22 3.67
C ARG A 332 8.11 13.84 4.15
N ILE A 333 7.06 13.80 4.97
CA ILE A 333 6.51 12.54 5.50
C ILE A 333 5.52 11.91 4.52
N GLN A 334 4.93 12.70 3.64
CA GLN A 334 4.02 12.21 2.62
C GLN A 334 4.75 11.28 1.66
N MET A 335 4.14 10.12 1.40
CA MET A 335 4.65 9.11 0.49
C MET A 335 4.01 9.28 -0.89
N SER A 336 4.69 8.81 -1.93
CA SER A 336 4.05 8.68 -3.25
C SER A 336 2.91 7.66 -3.19
N THR A 337 1.82 7.94 -3.91
CA THR A 337 0.76 6.95 -4.15
C THR A 337 1.23 5.84 -5.09
N VAL A 338 2.24 6.10 -5.90
CA VAL A 338 2.94 5.08 -6.69
C VAL A 338 3.89 4.31 -5.80
N ARG A 339 3.67 3.00 -5.69
CA ARG A 339 4.47 2.13 -4.83
C ARG A 339 5.55 1.44 -5.65
N ASN A 340 6.79 1.60 -5.20
CA ASN A 340 7.97 1.01 -5.83
C ASN A 340 8.23 -0.44 -5.34
N ASP A 341 7.23 -1.12 -4.84
CA ASP A 341 7.32 -2.43 -4.22
C ASP A 341 6.39 -3.49 -4.84
N GLY A 342 5.83 -3.21 -6.01
CA GLY A 342 5.00 -4.12 -6.75
C GLY A 342 4.51 -3.55 -8.08
N GLY A 343 4.05 -4.43 -8.95
CA GLY A 343 3.50 -4.06 -10.25
C GLY A 343 3.60 -5.17 -11.28
N TRP A 344 3.14 -4.88 -12.50
CA TRP A 344 3.11 -5.78 -13.64
C TRP A 344 3.99 -5.27 -14.76
N SER A 345 4.82 -6.12 -15.33
CA SER A 345 5.60 -5.83 -16.54
C SER A 345 5.32 -6.87 -17.60
N ILE A 346 5.08 -6.44 -18.83
CA ILE A 346 4.87 -7.32 -19.99
C ILE A 346 6.23 -7.57 -20.62
N THR A 347 6.60 -8.84 -20.80
CA THR A 347 7.89 -9.18 -21.42
C THR A 347 7.81 -9.13 -22.94
N THR A 348 8.95 -9.10 -23.59
CA THR A 348 9.03 -9.21 -25.07
C THR A 348 8.71 -10.60 -25.60
N SER A 349 8.57 -11.61 -24.73
CA SER A 349 8.11 -12.98 -25.07
C SER A 349 6.59 -13.10 -25.11
N ASN A 350 5.84 -12.13 -24.59
CA ASN A 350 4.39 -12.18 -24.47
C ASN A 350 3.71 -12.34 -25.83
N PRO A 351 2.86 -13.37 -26.04
CA PRO A 351 2.24 -13.65 -27.32
C PRO A 351 1.05 -12.75 -27.66
N ASP A 352 0.39 -12.15 -26.64
CA ASP A 352 -0.76 -11.25 -26.83
C ASP A 352 -0.71 -10.06 -25.84
N PRO A 353 0.17 -9.06 -26.09
CA PRO A 353 0.27 -7.89 -25.23
C PRO A 353 -1.02 -7.09 -25.08
N VAL A 354 -1.92 -7.15 -26.10
CA VAL A 354 -3.21 -6.44 -26.08
C VAL A 354 -4.16 -7.10 -25.09
N ALA A 355 -4.28 -8.44 -25.09
CA ALA A 355 -5.08 -9.15 -24.11
C ALA A 355 -4.50 -8.93 -22.68
N THR A 356 -3.20 -8.97 -22.55
CA THR A 356 -2.49 -8.75 -21.29
C THR A 356 -2.75 -7.36 -20.71
N ILE A 357 -2.60 -6.30 -21.51
CA ILE A 357 -2.83 -4.93 -21.00
C ILE A 357 -4.32 -4.68 -20.66
N ARG A 358 -5.25 -5.32 -21.37
CA ARG A 358 -6.69 -5.24 -21.06
C ARG A 358 -7.02 -5.96 -19.75
N MET A 359 -6.39 -7.08 -19.46
CA MET A 359 -6.51 -7.75 -18.15
C MET A 359 -5.99 -6.80 -17.04
N MET A 360 -4.83 -6.19 -17.22
CA MET A 360 -4.31 -5.21 -16.26
C MET A 360 -5.24 -3.99 -16.11
N ASP A 361 -5.85 -3.51 -17.21
CA ASP A 361 -6.83 -2.43 -17.18
C ASP A 361 -8.07 -2.80 -16.34
N PHE A 362 -8.56 -4.04 -16.50
CA PHE A 362 -9.64 -4.55 -15.65
C PHE A 362 -9.25 -4.53 -14.16
N ILE A 363 -8.06 -5.03 -13.78
CA ILE A 363 -7.57 -5.03 -12.40
C ILE A 363 -7.57 -3.61 -11.80
N TYR A 364 -7.27 -2.58 -12.61
CA TYR A 364 -7.21 -1.18 -12.17
C TYR A 364 -8.54 -0.42 -12.35
N SER A 365 -9.54 -1.03 -12.96
CA SER A 365 -10.91 -0.49 -13.04
C SER A 365 -11.58 -0.47 -11.66
N ALA A 366 -12.74 0.18 -11.54
CA ALA A 366 -13.50 0.18 -10.29
C ALA A 366 -13.95 -1.23 -9.86
N GLU A 367 -14.31 -2.08 -10.83
CA GLU A 367 -14.74 -3.45 -10.60
C GLU A 367 -13.57 -4.35 -10.21
N GLY A 368 -12.46 -4.29 -10.94
CA GLY A 368 -11.24 -5.05 -10.63
C GLY A 368 -10.59 -4.60 -9.33
N MET A 369 -10.61 -3.30 -9.03
CA MET A 369 -10.16 -2.77 -7.75
C MET A 369 -10.99 -3.33 -6.58
N LEU A 370 -12.32 -3.43 -6.71
CA LEU A 370 -13.16 -4.05 -5.69
C LEU A 370 -12.78 -5.52 -5.50
N LEU A 371 -12.63 -6.27 -6.59
CA LEU A 371 -12.26 -7.68 -6.57
C LEU A 371 -10.87 -7.90 -5.94
N THR A 372 -9.86 -7.19 -6.37
CA THR A 372 -8.48 -7.37 -5.88
C THR A 372 -8.25 -6.83 -4.46
N ASN A 373 -9.10 -5.91 -4.00
CA ASN A 373 -9.04 -5.38 -2.63
C ASN A 373 -9.90 -6.19 -1.66
N PHE A 374 -11.08 -6.64 -2.05
CA PHE A 374 -12.07 -7.24 -1.14
C PHE A 374 -12.40 -8.71 -1.45
N GLY A 375 -12.04 -9.22 -2.64
CA GLY A 375 -12.35 -10.60 -3.05
C GLY A 375 -13.81 -10.77 -3.48
N ILE A 376 -14.45 -11.82 -2.99
CA ILE A 376 -15.77 -12.29 -3.43
C ILE A 376 -16.86 -11.85 -2.45
N GLU A 377 -17.91 -11.18 -2.96
CA GLU A 377 -19.05 -10.76 -2.15
C GLU A 377 -19.79 -11.96 -1.56
N GLY A 378 -20.06 -11.89 -0.25
CA GLY A 378 -20.71 -12.96 0.51
C GLY A 378 -19.72 -14.02 1.02
N GLU A 379 -18.47 -14.00 0.59
CA GLU A 379 -17.40 -14.87 1.08
C GLU A 379 -16.39 -14.06 1.91
N THR A 380 -15.64 -13.18 1.28
CA THR A 380 -14.57 -12.40 1.92
C THR A 380 -15.05 -11.02 2.37
N TYR A 381 -16.07 -10.47 1.75
CA TYR A 381 -16.67 -9.19 2.17
C TYR A 381 -18.20 -9.18 1.99
N THR A 382 -18.83 -8.21 2.64
CA THR A 382 -20.24 -7.85 2.44
C THR A 382 -20.37 -6.34 2.30
N VAL A 383 -21.52 -5.85 1.82
CA VAL A 383 -21.77 -4.41 1.70
C VAL A 383 -22.60 -3.93 2.90
N VAL A 384 -22.04 -3.02 3.70
CA VAL A 384 -22.68 -2.37 4.84
C VAL A 384 -22.74 -0.86 4.59
N ASP A 385 -23.91 -0.28 4.59
CA ASP A 385 -24.12 1.16 4.32
C ASP A 385 -23.47 1.66 3.02
N GLY A 386 -23.45 0.79 2.00
CA GLY A 386 -22.88 1.09 0.69
C GLY A 386 -21.35 0.95 0.59
N LYS A 387 -20.70 0.46 1.64
CA LYS A 387 -19.25 0.22 1.68
C LYS A 387 -18.93 -1.27 1.81
N PRO A 388 -17.90 -1.77 1.15
CA PRO A 388 -17.42 -3.13 1.36
C PRO A 388 -16.77 -3.25 2.74
N VAL A 389 -17.13 -4.30 3.48
CA VAL A 389 -16.61 -4.63 4.82
C VAL A 389 -16.23 -6.10 4.82
N TYR A 390 -15.05 -6.43 5.30
CA TYR A 390 -14.62 -7.83 5.39
C TYR A 390 -15.48 -8.66 6.32
N THR A 391 -15.68 -9.92 5.95
CA THR A 391 -16.36 -10.92 6.78
C THR A 391 -15.40 -11.50 7.83
N GLU A 392 -15.94 -12.31 8.74
CA GLU A 392 -15.18 -13.09 9.72
C GLU A 392 -14.16 -14.04 9.06
N THR A 393 -14.37 -14.45 7.80
CA THR A 393 -13.39 -15.22 7.02
C THR A 393 -12.03 -14.50 6.95
N ILE A 394 -12.04 -13.18 6.96
CA ILE A 394 -10.83 -12.35 6.93
C ILE A 394 -10.46 -11.83 8.32
N THR A 395 -11.44 -11.29 9.07
CA THR A 395 -11.18 -10.55 10.33
C THR A 395 -11.01 -11.44 11.55
N ASP A 396 -11.66 -12.62 11.55
CA ASP A 396 -11.59 -13.64 12.61
C ASP A 396 -11.45 -15.02 11.97
N ASN A 397 -10.40 -15.19 11.18
CA ASN A 397 -10.20 -16.34 10.32
C ASN A 397 -10.26 -17.65 11.13
N PRO A 398 -11.06 -18.66 10.73
CA PRO A 398 -11.27 -19.90 11.48
C PRO A 398 -10.02 -20.78 11.58
N GLU A 399 -9.00 -20.56 10.73
CA GLU A 399 -7.71 -21.25 10.79
C GLU A 399 -6.71 -20.51 11.70
N GLY A 400 -7.12 -19.39 12.30
CA GLY A 400 -6.29 -18.58 13.18
C GLY A 400 -5.26 -17.72 12.45
N LEU A 401 -5.43 -17.50 11.13
CA LEU A 401 -4.59 -16.61 10.35
C LEU A 401 -4.83 -15.16 10.77
N GLY A 402 -3.77 -14.37 10.79
CA GLY A 402 -3.92 -12.93 10.88
C GLY A 402 -4.61 -12.36 9.63
N MET A 403 -5.27 -11.22 9.75
CA MET A 403 -6.04 -10.61 8.67
C MET A 403 -5.25 -10.48 7.36
N HIS A 404 -3.98 -10.07 7.45
CA HIS A 404 -3.12 -9.96 6.27
C HIS A 404 -2.88 -11.32 5.59
N GLU A 405 -2.60 -12.35 6.37
CA GLU A 405 -2.40 -13.72 5.86
C GLU A 405 -3.69 -14.27 5.24
N ALA A 406 -4.85 -14.04 5.90
CA ALA A 406 -6.15 -14.42 5.37
C ALA A 406 -6.45 -13.76 4.02
N LEU A 407 -6.12 -12.47 3.83
CA LEU A 407 -6.25 -11.80 2.54
C LEU A 407 -5.41 -12.48 1.46
N VAL A 408 -4.16 -12.77 1.77
CA VAL A 408 -3.23 -13.40 0.82
C VAL A 408 -3.71 -14.80 0.42
N THR A 409 -4.24 -15.59 1.37
CA THR A 409 -4.77 -16.94 1.10
C THR A 409 -6.08 -16.93 0.28
N HIS A 410 -6.73 -15.77 0.11
CA HIS A 410 -7.89 -15.57 -0.76
C HIS A 410 -7.55 -14.82 -2.06
N GLY A 411 -6.27 -14.61 -2.36
CA GLY A 411 -5.82 -14.01 -3.63
C GLY A 411 -5.70 -12.48 -3.62
N MET A 412 -5.95 -11.83 -2.49
CA MET A 412 -5.80 -10.38 -2.35
C MET A 412 -4.35 -10.01 -2.03
N GLN A 413 -3.49 -10.14 -3.04
CA GLN A 413 -2.04 -9.96 -2.96
C GLN A 413 -1.67 -8.52 -3.27
N TRP A 414 -1.60 -7.69 -2.25
CA TRP A 414 -1.33 -6.26 -2.40
C TRP A 414 -0.01 -5.92 -3.13
N LYS A 415 0.97 -6.82 -3.19
CA LYS A 415 2.25 -6.56 -3.87
C LYS A 415 2.33 -7.00 -5.34
N ILE A 416 1.36 -7.73 -5.84
CA ILE A 416 1.34 -8.19 -7.26
C ILE A 416 0.99 -7.06 -8.24
N GLY A 417 0.66 -5.88 -7.79
CA GLY A 417 0.19 -4.80 -8.65
C GLY A 417 -1.32 -4.72 -8.64
N MET A 418 -1.81 -3.84 -7.82
CA MET A 418 -3.23 -3.51 -7.69
C MET A 418 -3.36 -2.02 -7.39
N ARG A 419 -4.55 -1.50 -7.58
CA ARG A 419 -4.92 -0.19 -7.09
C ARG A 419 -5.68 -0.35 -5.78
N GLN A 420 -5.12 0.14 -4.68
CA GLN A 420 -5.80 0.14 -3.39
C GLN A 420 -6.87 1.21 -3.33
N SER A 421 -7.99 0.92 -2.67
CA SER A 421 -9.05 1.88 -2.38
C SER A 421 -8.93 2.45 -0.96
N VAL A 422 -9.54 3.61 -0.72
CA VAL A 422 -9.62 4.19 0.63
C VAL A 422 -10.42 3.27 1.57
N ASP A 423 -11.45 2.60 1.06
CA ASP A 423 -12.24 1.65 1.86
C ASP A 423 -11.43 0.40 2.24
N TYR A 424 -10.52 -0.06 1.36
CA TYR A 424 -9.56 -1.13 1.69
C TYR A 424 -8.63 -0.71 2.82
N GLU A 425 -7.99 0.42 2.69
CA GLU A 425 -7.10 0.96 3.73
C GLU A 425 -7.85 1.17 5.06
N GLY A 426 -9.14 1.49 4.95
CA GLY A 426 -10.04 1.65 6.08
C GLY A 426 -10.29 0.39 6.89
N GLN A 427 -10.14 -0.80 6.30
CA GLN A 427 -10.34 -2.05 7.04
C GLN A 427 -9.22 -2.35 8.06
N PHE A 428 -8.04 -1.75 7.87
CA PHE A 428 -6.88 -1.95 8.74
C PHE A 428 -6.72 -0.88 9.82
N ALA A 429 -7.58 0.14 9.83
CA ALA A 429 -7.40 1.32 10.65
C ALA A 429 -8.56 1.48 11.62
N ASN A 430 -8.27 1.51 12.93
CA ASN A 430 -9.23 2.00 13.92
C ASN A 430 -9.37 3.53 13.83
N GLU A 431 -10.28 4.11 14.63
CA GLU A 431 -10.57 5.55 14.59
C GLU A 431 -9.32 6.43 14.82
N ILE A 432 -8.41 5.99 15.70
CA ILE A 432 -7.15 6.71 16.01
C ILE A 432 -6.25 6.73 14.78
N ALA A 433 -6.11 5.60 14.08
CA ALA A 433 -5.32 5.51 12.86
C ALA A 433 -5.91 6.34 11.73
N PHE A 434 -7.25 6.37 11.61
CA PHE A 434 -7.94 7.23 10.63
C PHE A 434 -7.70 8.70 10.88
N GLN A 435 -7.83 9.12 12.13
CA GLN A 435 -7.58 10.51 12.49
C GLN A 435 -6.11 10.88 12.22
N ALA A 436 -5.17 10.05 12.66
CA ALA A 436 -3.75 10.25 12.40
C ALA A 436 -3.47 10.45 10.91
N ARG A 437 -3.99 9.56 10.06
CA ARG A 437 -3.83 9.68 8.61
C ARG A 437 -4.39 10.99 8.06
N ASN A 438 -5.60 11.36 8.46
CA ASN A 438 -6.25 12.57 7.95
C ASN A 438 -5.47 13.83 8.35
N ASP A 439 -5.03 13.91 9.62
CA ASP A 439 -4.25 15.05 10.12
C ASP A 439 -2.88 15.17 9.42
N TYR A 440 -2.31 14.06 8.93
CA TYR A 440 -1.05 14.05 8.19
C TYR A 440 -1.22 14.30 6.69
N MET A 441 -2.44 14.24 6.17
CA MET A 441 -2.76 14.51 4.75
C MET A 441 -3.24 15.95 4.51
N GLU A 442 -3.74 16.65 5.54
CA GLU A 442 -4.14 18.05 5.49
C GLU A 442 -2.94 19.00 5.57
#